data_e463ed983902f6d3de9e96c71d68a242
#
_entry.id   e463ed983902f6d3de9e96c71d68a242
#
_cell.length_a   1.000
_cell.length_b   1.000
_cell.length_c   1.000
_cell.angle_alpha   90.00
_cell.angle_beta   90.00
_cell.angle_gamma   90.00
#
_symmetry.space_group_name_H-M   'P 1'
#
loop_
_entity.id
_entity.type
_entity.pdbx_description
1 polymer ?
#
loop_
_entity_poly.entity_id
_entity_poly.type
_entity_poly.pdbx_seq_one_letter_code
_entity_poly.pdbx_strand_id
1 'polypeptide(L)'
;MPVKLGAKSDVAIDSKLSSLNPVALVLHNDDINSMDHVVQTLVSNIPEITVEEALEKMLKAHNFGTVILVKCPLERAELYQQRLITNNLITTIQT
;
A
#
# COMPACT_ATOMS: atom_id res chain seq x y z
N MET A 1 -15.52 26.48 -13.93
CA MET A 1 -14.91 26.43 -14.19
C MET A 1 -14.61 26.44 -14.91
N PRO A 2 -14.39 26.51 -14.98
CA PRO A 2 -13.90 26.41 -15.97
C PRO A 2 -13.04 25.81 -16.24
N VAL A 3 -12.86 25.62 -16.37
CA VAL A 3 -12.20 25.11 -16.70
C VAL A 3 -11.41 25.42 -17.49
N LYS A 4 -11.50 26.01 -17.92
CA LYS A 4 -10.78 26.41 -18.70
C LYS A 4 -10.09 27.17 -18.26
N LEU A 5 -10.09 27.31 -17.73
CA LEU A 5 -9.36 27.93 -17.18
C LEU A 5 -8.03 28.00 -17.70
N GLY A 6 -7.52 27.86 -18.64
CA GLY A 6 -6.21 28.02 -19.14
C GLY A 6 -5.36 26.78 -18.94
N ALA A 7 -4.17 26.78 -19.54
CA ALA A 7 -3.25 25.67 -19.52
C ALA A 7 -2.77 25.32 -18.11
N LYS A 8 -2.63 26.35 -17.29
CA LYS A 8 -2.21 26.16 -15.94
C LYS A 8 -3.16 25.32 -15.15
N SER A 9 -4.46 25.55 -15.31
CA SER A 9 -5.48 24.77 -14.65
C SER A 9 -5.49 23.34 -15.15
N ASP A 10 -5.26 23.15 -16.43
CA ASP A 10 -5.23 21.82 -17.02
C ASP A 10 -4.10 21.01 -16.42
N VAL A 11 -2.93 21.62 -16.24
CA VAL A 11 -1.78 20.94 -15.64
C VAL A 11 -2.08 20.55 -14.19
N ALA A 12 -2.70 21.45 -13.45
CA ALA A 12 -3.05 21.17 -12.06
C ALA A 12 -4.06 20.03 -11.97
N ILE A 13 -5.03 19.99 -12.88
CA ILE A 13 -6.02 18.92 -12.92
C ILE A 13 -5.34 17.58 -13.21
N ASP A 14 -4.44 17.56 -14.16
CA ASP A 14 -3.71 16.34 -14.48
C ASP A 14 -2.93 15.81 -13.29
N SER A 15 -2.28 16.69 -12.55
CA SER A 15 -1.54 16.29 -11.36
C SER A 15 -2.45 15.67 -10.31
N LYS A 16 -3.63 16.27 -10.11
CA LYS A 16 -4.58 15.75 -9.15
C LYS A 16 -5.13 14.41 -9.58
N LEU A 17 -5.42 14.25 -10.86
CA LEU A 17 -5.91 12.99 -11.40
C LEU A 17 -4.86 11.90 -11.26
N SER A 18 -3.60 12.22 -11.50
CA SER A 18 -2.51 11.27 -11.35
C SER A 18 -2.41 10.77 -9.90
N SER A 19 -2.60 11.66 -8.93
CA SER A 19 -2.50 11.27 -7.52
C SER A 19 -3.65 10.37 -7.09
N LEU A 20 -4.74 10.30 -7.86
CA LEU A 20 -5.86 9.42 -7.57
C LEU A 20 -5.69 8.03 -8.16
N ASN A 21 -4.73 7.84 -9.06
CA ASN A 21 -4.48 6.53 -9.65
C ASN A 21 -3.99 5.57 -8.56
N PRO A 22 -4.53 4.35 -8.54
CA PRO A 22 -4.10 3.39 -7.53
C PRO A 22 -2.63 3.05 -7.65
N VAL A 23 -1.99 2.90 -6.51
CA VAL A 23 -0.63 2.39 -6.41
C VAL A 23 -0.68 1.08 -5.66
N ALA A 24 0.39 0.29 -5.76
CA ALA A 24 0.46 -1.00 -5.08
C ALA A 24 1.34 -0.87 -3.84
N LEU A 25 0.79 -1.28 -2.70
CA LEU A 25 1.56 -1.42 -1.47
C LEU A 25 2.09 -2.85 -1.42
N VAL A 26 3.40 -2.99 -1.39
CA VAL A 26 4.08 -4.30 -1.53
C VAL A 26 4.76 -4.67 -0.22
N LEU A 27 4.48 -5.87 0.25
CA LEU A 27 5.15 -6.45 1.42
C LEU A 27 6.34 -7.28 0.93
N HIS A 28 7.48 -7.10 1.57
CA HIS A 28 8.68 -7.88 1.29
C HIS A 28 8.91 -8.88 2.40
N ASN A 29 9.38 -10.07 2.03
CA ASN A 29 9.72 -11.08 3.00
C ASN A 29 10.90 -10.63 3.87
N ASP A 30 10.87 -10.99 5.15
CA ASP A 30 12.00 -10.82 6.04
C ASP A 30 12.09 -12.04 6.95
N ASP A 31 13.26 -12.25 7.54
CA ASP A 31 13.51 -13.39 8.41
C ASP A 31 13.46 -13.02 9.89
N ILE A 32 13.07 -11.79 10.21
CA ILE A 32 13.11 -11.26 11.57
C ILE A 32 11.76 -11.40 12.25
N ASN A 33 10.69 -11.05 11.55
CA ASN A 33 9.36 -11.06 12.14
C ASN A 33 8.74 -12.44 12.11
N SER A 34 8.02 -12.79 13.18
CA SER A 34 7.25 -14.03 13.19
C SER A 34 6.06 -13.92 12.24
N MET A 35 5.58 -15.05 11.77
CA MET A 35 4.39 -15.08 10.91
C MET A 35 3.18 -14.49 11.61
N ASP A 36 3.00 -14.78 12.90
CA ASP A 36 1.89 -14.21 13.69
C ASP A 36 1.98 -12.69 13.75
N HIS A 37 3.17 -12.15 13.95
CA HIS A 37 3.36 -10.70 14.00
C HIS A 37 2.96 -10.05 12.67
N VAL A 38 3.37 -10.66 11.56
CA VAL A 38 3.05 -10.13 10.23
C VAL A 38 1.54 -10.12 10.02
N VAL A 39 0.88 -11.24 10.29
CA VAL A 39 -0.57 -11.36 10.09
C VAL A 39 -1.32 -10.37 10.96
N GLN A 40 -0.98 -10.28 12.25
CA GLN A 40 -1.64 -9.36 13.16
C GLN A 40 -1.44 -7.91 12.75
N THR A 41 -0.22 -7.58 12.33
CA THR A 41 0.08 -6.22 11.89
C THR A 41 -0.72 -5.84 10.65
N LEU A 42 -0.82 -6.74 9.68
CA LEU A 42 -1.59 -6.48 8.48
C LEU A 42 -3.07 -6.24 8.80
N VAL A 43 -3.64 -7.13 9.60
CA VAL A 43 -5.07 -7.04 9.95
C VAL A 43 -5.36 -5.77 10.75
N SER A 44 -4.47 -5.42 11.67
CA SER A 44 -4.69 -4.26 12.54
C SER A 44 -4.56 -2.93 11.82
N ASN A 45 -3.79 -2.89 10.74
CA ASN A 45 -3.45 -1.62 10.09
C ASN A 45 -4.05 -1.42 8.71
N ILE A 46 -4.56 -2.47 8.09
CA ILE A 46 -5.16 -2.38 6.75
C ILE A 46 -6.58 -2.94 6.82
N PRO A 47 -7.58 -2.07 6.96
CA PRO A 47 -8.97 -2.52 7.14
C PRO A 47 -9.51 -3.37 6.00
N GLU A 48 -8.97 -3.19 4.79
CA GLU A 48 -9.42 -3.95 3.62
C GLU A 48 -9.03 -5.42 3.65
N ILE A 49 -8.06 -5.78 4.51
CA ILE A 49 -7.51 -7.14 4.54
C ILE A 49 -8.17 -7.95 5.65
N THR A 50 -8.76 -9.08 5.30
CA THR A 50 -9.29 -10.03 6.27
C THR A 50 -8.16 -10.88 6.85
N VAL A 51 -8.45 -11.63 7.92
CA VAL A 51 -7.45 -12.52 8.52
C VAL A 51 -6.99 -13.56 7.50
N GLU A 52 -7.92 -14.13 6.75
CA GLU A 52 -7.58 -15.12 5.73
C GLU A 52 -6.68 -14.53 4.64
N GLU A 53 -7.02 -13.32 4.21
CA GLU A 53 -6.20 -12.64 3.20
C GLU A 53 -4.82 -12.30 3.74
N ALA A 54 -4.74 -11.87 4.99
CA ALA A 54 -3.44 -11.55 5.61
C ALA A 54 -2.55 -12.78 5.67
N LEU A 55 -3.14 -13.92 6.04
CA LEU A 55 -2.39 -15.18 6.09
C LEU A 55 -1.89 -15.56 4.69
N GLU A 56 -2.75 -15.46 3.69
CA GLU A 56 -2.39 -15.77 2.32
C GLU A 56 -1.28 -14.85 1.81
N LYS A 57 -1.39 -13.54 2.08
CA LYS A 57 -0.38 -12.57 1.67
C LYS A 57 0.95 -12.84 2.36
N MET A 58 0.92 -13.14 3.65
CA MET A 58 2.13 -13.45 4.39
C MET A 58 2.84 -14.67 3.80
N LEU A 59 2.08 -15.73 3.49
CA LEU A 59 2.66 -16.93 2.90
C LEU A 59 3.22 -16.67 1.50
N LYS A 60 2.55 -15.84 0.71
CA LYS A 60 3.06 -15.48 -0.62
C LYS A 60 4.38 -14.71 -0.53
N ALA A 61 4.46 -13.75 0.40
CA ALA A 61 5.71 -13.03 0.61
C ALA A 61 6.82 -13.98 1.05
N HIS A 62 6.49 -14.91 1.94
CA HIS A 62 7.47 -15.87 2.42
C HIS A 62 7.99 -16.77 1.31
N ASN A 63 7.11 -17.21 0.42
CA ASN A 63 7.48 -18.16 -0.64
C ASN A 63 8.07 -17.49 -1.88
N PHE A 64 7.66 -16.28 -2.22
CA PHE A 64 8.02 -15.63 -3.47
C PHE A 64 8.83 -14.35 -3.27
N GLY A 65 9.04 -13.91 -2.04
CA GLY A 65 9.82 -12.73 -1.73
C GLY A 65 9.01 -11.45 -1.59
N THR A 66 7.95 -11.29 -2.36
CA THR A 66 7.09 -10.10 -2.30
C THR A 66 5.65 -10.47 -2.57
N VAL A 67 4.75 -9.62 -2.10
CA VAL A 67 3.32 -9.76 -2.39
C VAL A 67 2.68 -8.37 -2.37
N ILE A 68 1.72 -8.14 -3.26
CA ILE A 68 0.93 -6.92 -3.23
C ILE A 68 -0.12 -7.07 -2.13
N LEU A 69 -0.11 -6.13 -1.18
CA LEU A 69 -1.08 -6.14 -0.08
C LEU A 69 -2.40 -5.54 -0.51
N VAL A 70 -2.35 -4.39 -1.16
CA VAL A 70 -3.55 -3.65 -1.54
C VAL A 70 -3.17 -2.65 -2.61
N LYS A 71 -4.14 -2.33 -3.48
CA LYS A 71 -4.02 -1.24 -4.43
C LYS A 71 -4.96 -0.14 -3.98
N CYS A 72 -4.43 1.04 -3.79
CA CYS A 72 -5.21 2.16 -3.25
C CYS A 72 -4.55 3.47 -3.65
N PRO A 73 -5.23 4.61 -3.41
CA PRO A 73 -4.60 5.91 -3.69
C PRO A 73 -3.31 6.10 -2.90
N LEU A 74 -2.41 6.87 -3.45
CA LEU A 74 -1.08 7.07 -2.88
C LEU A 74 -1.10 7.51 -1.42
N GLU A 75 -1.97 8.44 -1.08
CA GLU A 75 -2.04 8.93 0.31
C GLU A 75 -2.35 7.81 1.29
N ARG A 76 -3.27 6.94 0.93
CA ARG A 76 -3.63 5.82 1.80
C ARG A 76 -2.49 4.82 1.85
N ALA A 77 -1.86 4.54 0.72
CA ALA A 77 -0.72 3.63 0.67
C ALA A 77 0.42 4.13 1.56
N GLU A 78 0.69 5.42 1.54
CA GLU A 78 1.73 6.01 2.38
C GLU A 78 1.39 5.89 3.86
N LEU A 79 0.12 6.09 4.22
CA LEU A 79 -0.31 5.94 5.60
C LEU A 79 -0.14 4.49 6.08
N TYR A 80 -0.59 3.54 5.27
CA TYR A 80 -0.41 2.13 5.60
C TYR A 80 1.06 1.76 5.69
N GLN A 81 1.85 2.23 4.72
CA GLN A 81 3.28 1.95 4.72
C GLN A 81 3.93 2.43 6.00
N GLN A 82 3.62 3.64 6.42
CA GLN A 82 4.18 4.20 7.64
C GLN A 82 3.85 3.33 8.86
N ARG A 83 2.61 2.89 8.94
CA ARG A 83 2.17 2.02 10.06
C ARG A 83 2.88 0.68 10.05
N LEU A 84 3.05 0.11 8.86
CA LEU A 84 3.72 -1.19 8.74
C LEU A 84 5.20 -1.07 9.05
N ILE A 85 5.86 -0.03 8.57
CA ILE A 85 7.28 0.21 8.86
C ILE A 85 7.48 0.43 10.36
N THR A 86 6.58 1.16 11.00
CA THR A 86 6.64 1.38 12.45
C THR A 86 6.57 0.05 13.21
N ASN A 87 5.92 -0.94 12.64
CA ASN A 87 5.82 -2.28 13.22
C ASN A 87 6.87 -3.24 12.66
N ASN A 88 7.91 -2.70 12.06
CA ASN A 88 9.09 -3.44 11.58
C ASN A 88 8.84 -4.33 10.36
N LEU A 89 7.79 -4.07 9.60
CA LEU A 89 7.58 -4.76 8.34
C LEU A 89 8.26 -3.98 7.21
N ILE A 90 8.76 -4.70 6.22
CA ILE A 90 9.43 -4.10 5.07
C ILE A 90 8.40 -3.95 3.96
N THR A 91 8.07 -2.71 3.61
CA THR A 91 7.08 -2.43 2.58
C THR A 91 7.58 -1.35 1.63
N THR A 92 7.12 -1.43 0.38
CA THR A 92 7.41 -0.41 -0.64
C THR A 92 6.12 -0.08 -1.37
N ILE A 93 6.15 1.04 -2.09
CA ILE A 93 5.02 1.46 -2.91
C ILE A 93 5.47 1.44 -4.36
N GLN A 94 4.66 0.78 -5.21
CA GLN A 94 4.90 0.72 -6.64
C GLN A 94 3.83 1.51 -7.36
N THR A 95 4.26 2.44 -8.17
CA THR A 95 3.36 3.28 -8.96
C THR A 95 3.09 2.72 -10.35
#